data_ae4db309d2e996940e069805bf2e90f9
#
_entry.id   ae4db309d2e996940e069805bf2e90f9
#
_cell.length_a   1.000
_cell.length_b   1.000
_cell.length_c   1.000
_cell.angle_alpha   90.00
_cell.angle_beta   90.00
_cell.angle_gamma   90.00
#
_symmetry.space_group_name_H-M   'P 1'
#
loop_
_entity.id
_entity.type
_entity.pdbx_description
1 polymer ?
#
loop_
_entity_poly.entity_id
_entity_poly.type
_entity_poly.pdbx_seq_one_letter_code
_entity_poly.pdbx_strand_id
1 'polypeptide(L)'
;MLDHELQRAEGLLVIRPRGPLQADDFTSLAAVVDAYVEAKGNLRGLMIEASSFPGWDSFAALVSHVRFIRDHHRVIRKIAAVSDSPILSIAPQLAKHFVNAEIRHFKASERSAALAWLRE
;
A
#
# COMPACT_ATOMS: atom_id res chain seq x y z
N MET A 1 1.74 0.92 13.60
CA MET A 1 3.16 0.89 13.24
C MET A 1 3.34 0.27 11.86
N LEU A 2 4.05 0.94 10.98
CA LEU A 2 4.16 0.57 9.57
C LEU A 2 5.60 0.75 9.09
N ASP A 3 6.25 -0.36 8.69
CA ASP A 3 7.57 -0.29 8.08
C ASP A 3 7.42 -0.10 6.58
N HIS A 4 8.36 0.62 5.98
CA HIS A 4 8.35 0.81 4.54
C HIS A 4 9.77 0.73 3.97
N GLU A 5 9.85 0.33 2.70
CA GLU A 5 11.10 0.24 1.96
C GLU A 5 10.83 0.73 0.53
N LEU A 6 11.48 1.82 0.15
CA LEU A 6 11.35 2.39 -1.19
C LEU A 6 12.52 1.91 -2.07
N GLN A 7 12.20 1.19 -3.13
CA GLN A 7 13.15 0.77 -4.15
C GLN A 7 13.12 1.82 -5.27
N ARG A 8 13.92 2.86 -5.12
CA ARG A 8 13.85 4.05 -5.98
C ARG A 8 14.11 3.75 -7.44
N ALA A 9 15.04 2.86 -7.76
CA ALA A 9 15.37 2.53 -9.12
C ALA A 9 14.21 1.90 -9.88
N GLU A 10 13.36 1.16 -9.18
CA GLU A 10 12.22 0.47 -9.76
C GLU A 10 10.90 1.21 -9.57
N GLY A 11 10.86 2.20 -8.69
CA GLY A 11 9.62 2.89 -8.35
C GLY A 11 8.64 2.03 -7.57
N LEU A 12 9.16 1.13 -6.73
CA LEU A 12 8.36 0.22 -5.91
C LEU A 12 8.48 0.59 -4.44
N LEU A 13 7.35 0.65 -3.75
CA LEU A 13 7.30 0.86 -2.32
C LEU A 13 6.69 -0.38 -1.66
N VAL A 14 7.43 -0.97 -0.73
CA VAL A 14 6.96 -2.12 0.04
C VAL A 14 6.61 -1.64 1.44
N ILE A 15 5.40 -1.93 1.90
CA ILE A 15 4.97 -1.60 3.25
C ILE A 15 4.60 -2.86 4.03
N ARG A 16 4.97 -2.88 5.31
CA ARG A 16 4.76 -4.01 6.21
C ARG A 16 4.19 -3.51 7.54
N PRO A 17 2.90 -3.76 7.81
CA PRO A 17 2.34 -3.42 9.12
C PRO A 17 2.98 -4.26 10.22
N ARG A 18 3.34 -3.62 11.33
CA ARG A 18 3.94 -4.26 12.50
C ARG A 18 3.01 -4.29 13.72
N GLY A 19 1.86 -3.66 13.61
CA GLY A 19 0.88 -3.56 14.68
C GLY A 19 -0.21 -2.62 14.24
N PRO A 20 -1.12 -2.22 15.14
CA PRO A 20 -2.19 -1.31 14.78
C PRO A 20 -1.66 -0.06 14.10
N LEU A 21 -2.33 0.34 13.03
CA LEU A 21 -1.93 1.50 12.23
C LEU A 21 -2.21 2.78 13.00
N GLN A 22 -1.25 3.71 12.96
CA GLN A 22 -1.31 5.00 13.64
C GLN A 22 -1.43 6.13 12.63
N ALA A 23 -1.99 7.26 13.05
CA ALA A 23 -2.13 8.42 12.17
C ALA A 23 -0.77 8.86 11.60
N ASP A 24 0.28 8.84 12.43
CA ASP A 24 1.63 9.25 12.01
C ASP A 24 2.23 8.31 10.96
N ASP A 25 1.78 7.05 10.89
CA ASP A 25 2.23 6.12 9.85
C ASP A 25 1.89 6.66 8.47
N PHE A 26 0.69 7.23 8.31
CA PHE A 26 0.24 7.75 7.02
C PHE A 26 0.88 9.09 6.68
N THR A 27 1.20 9.91 7.69
CA THR A 27 1.96 11.15 7.49
C THR A 27 3.36 10.84 6.95
N SER A 28 4.03 9.86 7.56
CA SER A 28 5.36 9.43 7.12
C SER A 28 5.33 8.82 5.74
N LEU A 29 4.33 7.97 5.47
CA LEU A 29 4.17 7.31 4.17
C LEU A 29 3.88 8.34 3.07
N ALA A 30 3.03 9.31 3.35
CA ALA A 30 2.72 10.38 2.41
C ALA A 30 3.97 11.18 2.03
N ALA A 31 4.84 11.48 3.01
CA ALA A 31 6.07 12.21 2.75
C ALA A 31 6.99 11.42 1.79
N VAL A 32 7.09 10.11 1.96
CA VAL A 32 7.91 9.24 1.10
C VAL A 32 7.34 9.22 -0.32
N VAL A 33 6.03 9.03 -0.46
CA VAL A 33 5.38 8.96 -1.77
C VAL A 33 5.45 10.31 -2.48
N ASP A 34 5.15 11.40 -1.77
CA ASP A 34 5.14 12.74 -2.37
C ASP A 34 6.53 13.14 -2.87
N ALA A 35 7.60 12.84 -2.10
CA ALA A 35 8.95 13.13 -2.51
C ALA A 35 9.36 12.34 -3.76
N TYR A 36 8.96 11.08 -3.84
CA TYR A 36 9.22 10.26 -5.01
C TYR A 36 8.48 10.79 -6.24
N VAL A 37 7.20 11.10 -6.09
CA VAL A 37 6.36 11.59 -7.20
C VAL A 37 6.88 12.92 -7.72
N GLU A 38 7.31 13.81 -6.83
CA GLU A 38 7.87 15.09 -7.22
C GLU A 38 9.16 14.92 -8.05
N ALA A 39 9.99 13.94 -7.68
CA ALA A 39 11.28 13.72 -8.33
C ALA A 39 11.18 12.86 -9.60
N LYS A 40 10.31 11.87 -9.63
CA LYS A 40 10.30 10.82 -10.65
C LYS A 40 8.96 10.62 -11.36
N GLY A 41 7.88 11.25 -10.90
CA GLY A 41 6.55 11.01 -11.43
C GLY A 41 5.84 9.89 -10.65
N ASN A 42 4.83 9.27 -11.26
CA ASN A 42 4.02 8.28 -10.57
C ASN A 42 4.82 7.10 -10.01
N LEU A 43 4.43 6.64 -8.84
CA LEU A 43 4.98 5.43 -8.25
C LEU A 43 4.47 4.23 -9.06
N ARG A 44 5.39 3.37 -9.52
CA ARG A 44 5.03 2.22 -10.34
C ARG A 44 4.18 1.22 -9.58
N GLY A 45 4.54 0.93 -8.33
CA GLY A 45 3.83 -0.05 -7.56
C GLY A 45 4.00 0.10 -6.06
N LEU A 46 2.97 -0.34 -5.34
CA LEU A 46 2.95 -0.43 -3.90
C LEU A 46 2.63 -1.88 -3.54
N MET A 47 3.49 -2.51 -2.75
CA MET A 47 3.22 -3.84 -2.22
C MET A 47 2.89 -3.74 -0.75
N ILE A 48 1.73 -4.25 -0.37
CA ILE A 48 1.32 -4.36 1.03
C ILE A 48 1.57 -5.81 1.42
N GLU A 49 2.53 -6.02 2.32
CA GLU A 49 2.93 -7.36 2.76
C GLU A 49 2.56 -7.52 4.23
N ALA A 50 1.54 -8.30 4.51
CA ALA A 50 1.01 -8.44 5.86
C ALA A 50 0.51 -9.85 6.13
N SER A 51 0.83 -10.41 7.32
CA SER A 51 0.30 -11.70 7.74
C SER A 51 -1.18 -11.57 8.12
N SER A 52 -1.58 -10.43 8.65
CA SER A 52 -2.98 -10.15 9.02
C SER A 52 -3.22 -8.65 8.98
N PHE A 53 -4.49 -8.26 8.92
CA PHE A 53 -4.82 -6.84 9.03
C PHE A 53 -4.74 -6.41 10.49
N PRO A 54 -3.86 -5.45 10.83
CA PRO A 54 -3.61 -5.09 12.23
C PRO A 54 -4.64 -4.15 12.84
N GLY A 55 -5.55 -3.56 12.04
CA GLY A 55 -6.49 -2.55 12.51
C GLY A 55 -5.86 -1.19 12.69
N TRP A 56 -6.63 -0.27 13.26
CA TRP A 56 -6.20 1.10 13.56
C TRP A 56 -6.21 1.30 15.07
N ASP A 57 -5.23 2.05 15.58
CA ASP A 57 -5.15 2.32 17.03
C ASP A 57 -6.17 3.36 17.50
N SER A 58 -6.74 4.12 16.56
CA SER A 58 -7.68 5.20 16.87
C SER A 58 -8.55 5.50 15.64
N PHE A 59 -9.64 6.22 15.86
CA PHE A 59 -10.46 6.72 14.77
C PHE A 59 -9.66 7.69 13.89
N ALA A 60 -8.77 8.48 14.49
CA ALA A 60 -7.90 9.40 13.75
C ALA A 60 -6.99 8.63 12.78
N ALA A 61 -6.51 7.46 13.17
CA ALA A 61 -5.69 6.62 12.27
C ALA A 61 -6.52 6.14 11.06
N LEU A 62 -7.77 5.72 11.28
CA LEU A 62 -8.66 5.35 10.19
C LEU A 62 -8.90 6.52 9.23
N VAL A 63 -9.18 7.70 9.74
CA VAL A 63 -9.38 8.90 8.92
C VAL A 63 -8.12 9.23 8.13
N SER A 64 -6.95 9.12 8.76
CA SER A 64 -5.67 9.37 8.08
C SER A 64 -5.42 8.37 6.96
N HIS A 65 -5.81 7.09 7.15
CA HIS A 65 -5.69 6.05 6.12
C HIS A 65 -6.57 6.39 4.91
N VAL A 66 -7.84 6.71 5.15
CA VAL A 66 -8.77 7.06 4.07
C VAL A 66 -8.28 8.30 3.33
N ARG A 67 -7.79 9.30 4.06
CA ARG A 67 -7.24 10.53 3.45
C ARG A 67 -6.02 10.22 2.61
N PHE A 68 -5.12 9.35 3.08
CA PHE A 68 -3.95 8.92 2.31
C PHE A 68 -4.37 8.29 1.00
N ILE A 69 -5.34 7.37 1.02
CA ILE A 69 -5.85 6.73 -0.19
C ILE A 69 -6.44 7.76 -1.13
N ARG A 70 -7.28 8.67 -0.62
CA ARG A 70 -7.91 9.72 -1.43
C ARG A 70 -6.87 10.57 -2.15
N ASP A 71 -5.80 10.94 -1.44
CA ASP A 71 -4.81 11.88 -1.97
C ASP A 71 -3.76 11.22 -2.85
N HIS A 72 -3.59 9.90 -2.78
CA HIS A 72 -2.45 9.23 -3.43
C HIS A 72 -2.81 8.14 -4.43
N HIS A 73 -4.07 7.67 -4.48
CA HIS A 73 -4.41 6.54 -5.36
C HIS A 73 -4.19 6.84 -6.85
N ARG A 74 -4.19 8.11 -7.24
CA ARG A 74 -4.00 8.50 -8.64
C ARG A 74 -2.53 8.53 -9.05
N VAL A 75 -1.61 8.60 -8.10
CA VAL A 75 -0.17 8.65 -8.38
C VAL A 75 0.51 7.29 -8.15
N ILE A 76 -0.26 6.27 -7.79
CA ILE A 76 0.21 4.88 -7.62
C ILE A 76 -0.45 4.05 -8.72
N ARG A 77 0.36 3.43 -9.57
CA ARG A 77 -0.17 2.72 -10.74
C ARG A 77 -0.75 1.35 -10.39
N LYS A 78 -0.05 0.57 -9.57
CA LYS A 78 -0.45 -0.78 -9.19
C LYS A 78 -0.27 -0.99 -7.69
N ILE A 79 -1.18 -1.74 -7.09
CA ILE A 79 -1.11 -2.11 -5.68
C ILE A 79 -1.27 -3.62 -5.57
N ALA A 80 -0.29 -4.29 -4.98
CA ALA A 80 -0.33 -5.71 -4.69
C ALA A 80 -0.54 -5.93 -3.20
N ALA A 81 -1.61 -6.63 -2.84
CA ALA A 81 -1.84 -7.03 -1.45
C ALA A 81 -1.39 -8.49 -1.30
N VAL A 82 -0.28 -8.68 -0.59
CA VAL A 82 0.33 -10.01 -0.38
C VAL A 82 0.01 -10.46 1.02
N SER A 83 -0.94 -11.39 1.15
CA SER A 83 -1.42 -11.83 2.46
C SER A 83 -2.32 -13.05 2.31
N ASP A 84 -2.32 -13.90 3.35
CA ASP A 84 -3.30 -14.98 3.50
C ASP A 84 -4.49 -14.57 4.35
N SER A 85 -4.53 -13.33 4.84
CA SER A 85 -5.65 -12.81 5.63
C SER A 85 -6.93 -12.73 4.78
N PRO A 86 -8.07 -13.25 5.29
CA PRO A 86 -9.35 -13.14 4.58
C PRO A 86 -9.74 -11.69 4.28
N ILE A 87 -9.50 -10.76 5.21
CA ILE A 87 -9.82 -9.35 5.02
C ILE A 87 -9.00 -8.77 3.86
N LEU A 88 -7.69 -9.05 3.83
CA LEU A 88 -6.81 -8.53 2.79
C LEU A 88 -6.99 -9.23 1.44
N SER A 89 -7.66 -10.37 1.40
CA SER A 89 -8.02 -11.02 0.15
C SER A 89 -9.30 -10.44 -0.45
N ILE A 90 -10.19 -9.90 0.38
CA ILE A 90 -11.49 -9.35 -0.05
C ILE A 90 -11.40 -7.84 -0.29
N ALA A 91 -10.65 -7.10 0.54
CA ALA A 91 -10.55 -5.65 0.45
C ALA A 91 -10.18 -5.12 -0.95
N PRO A 92 -9.24 -5.72 -1.69
CA PRO A 92 -8.94 -5.28 -3.05
C PRO A 92 -10.15 -5.36 -3.99
N GLN A 93 -11.02 -6.35 -3.83
CA GLN A 93 -12.22 -6.50 -4.66
C GLN A 93 -13.18 -5.32 -4.48
N LEU A 94 -13.28 -4.81 -3.26
CA LEU A 94 -14.13 -3.65 -2.96
C LEU A 94 -13.44 -2.33 -3.35
N ALA A 95 -12.16 -2.21 -3.04
CA ALA A 95 -11.41 -0.96 -3.24
C ALA A 95 -11.28 -0.60 -4.73
N LYS A 96 -11.23 -1.58 -5.63
CA LYS A 96 -11.05 -1.31 -7.06
C LYS A 96 -12.19 -0.48 -7.66
N HIS A 97 -13.33 -0.38 -6.99
CA HIS A 97 -14.44 0.47 -7.44
C HIS A 97 -14.24 1.94 -7.06
N PHE A 98 -13.28 2.25 -6.18
CA PHE A 98 -13.11 3.58 -5.61
C PHE A 98 -11.72 4.17 -5.85
N VAL A 99 -10.76 3.38 -6.33
CA VAL A 99 -9.39 3.86 -6.56
C VAL A 99 -9.00 3.68 -8.02
N ASN A 100 -8.17 4.59 -8.52
CA ASN A 100 -7.67 4.51 -9.89
C ASN A 100 -6.55 3.49 -10.05
N ALA A 101 -5.84 3.16 -8.97
CA ALA A 101 -4.78 2.17 -9.03
C ALA A 101 -5.36 0.80 -9.38
N GLU A 102 -4.61 0.02 -10.14
CA GLU A 102 -4.93 -1.37 -10.40
C GLU A 102 -4.53 -2.19 -9.17
N ILE A 103 -5.48 -2.88 -8.55
CA ILE A 103 -5.26 -3.60 -7.29
C ILE A 103 -5.42 -5.09 -7.51
N ARG A 104 -4.48 -5.88 -6.97
CA ARG A 104 -4.51 -7.32 -7.07
C ARG A 104 -4.07 -7.98 -5.76
N HIS A 105 -4.76 -9.06 -5.38
CA HIS A 105 -4.40 -9.87 -4.21
C HIS A 105 -3.50 -11.03 -4.62
N PHE A 106 -2.50 -11.33 -3.77
CA PHE A 106 -1.62 -12.48 -3.90
C PHE A 106 -1.54 -13.20 -2.56
N LYS A 107 -1.37 -14.52 -2.58
CA LYS A 107 -1.12 -15.28 -1.36
C LYS A 107 0.25 -14.92 -0.80
N ALA A 108 0.45 -15.15 0.50
CA ALA A 108 1.75 -14.89 1.13
C ALA A 108 2.88 -15.64 0.44
N SER A 109 2.63 -16.85 -0.08
CA SER A 109 3.62 -17.64 -0.82
C SER A 109 3.90 -17.11 -2.23
N GLU A 110 3.13 -16.14 -2.71
CA GLU A 110 3.23 -15.60 -4.07
C GLU A 110 3.93 -14.24 -4.14
N ARG A 111 4.78 -13.93 -3.16
CA ARG A 111 5.49 -12.65 -3.10
C ARG A 111 6.27 -12.35 -4.38
N SER A 112 6.97 -13.33 -4.91
CA SER A 112 7.76 -13.16 -6.14
C SER A 112 6.86 -12.85 -7.34
N ALA A 113 5.71 -13.49 -7.43
CA ALA A 113 4.73 -13.22 -8.49
C ALA A 113 4.17 -11.80 -8.37
N ALA A 114 3.93 -11.34 -7.13
CA ALA A 114 3.46 -9.98 -6.88
C ALA A 114 4.49 -8.95 -7.34
N LEU A 115 5.76 -9.14 -7.01
CA LEU A 115 6.82 -8.25 -7.46
C LEU A 115 6.95 -8.22 -8.97
N ALA A 116 6.87 -9.39 -9.62
CA ALA A 116 6.91 -9.48 -11.08
C ALA A 116 5.75 -8.71 -11.73
N TRP A 117 4.56 -8.86 -11.18
CA TRP A 117 3.38 -8.13 -11.67
C TRP A 117 3.52 -6.62 -11.51
N LEU A 118 4.07 -6.16 -10.39
CA LEU A 118 4.29 -4.72 -10.16
C LEU A 118 5.31 -4.13 -11.14
N ARG A 119 6.23 -4.95 -11.63
CA ARG A 119 7.28 -4.51 -12.57
C ARG A 119 6.84 -4.52 -14.04
N GLU A 120 5.70 -5.09 -14.33
CA GLU A 120 5.19 -5.14 -15.71
C GLU A 120 4.95 -3.74 -16.32
#